data_de928deeb0d19f1278abc8fd4943c0d5
#
_entry.id   de928deeb0d19f1278abc8fd4943c0d5
#
_cell.length_a   1.000
_cell.length_b   1.000
_cell.length_c   1.000
_cell.angle_alpha   90.00
_cell.angle_beta   90.00
_cell.angle_gamma   90.00
#
_symmetry.space_group_name_H-M   'P 1'
#
loop_
_entity.id
_entity.type
_entity.pdbx_description
1 polymer ?
#
loop_
_entity_poly.entity_id
_entity_poly.type
_entity_poly.pdbx_seq_one_letter_code
_entity_poly.pdbx_strand_id
1 'polypeptide(L)'
;MNVWPFETMLIMTDSEVLFFKKLQLALPEFLIFSQVQLSRIIEPSDEAGQDRRFWFNRVCRQSVDFVLIDTDCQTVLVAIELDDWTYDSQDRQRQDAKKDKALSSAGIPIMRFHAEKMPGIDMLRVDVLEVIRQFG
;
A
#
# COMPACT_ATOMS: atom_id res chain seq x y z
N MET A 1 -24.54 32.11 -3.66
CA MET A 1 -23.36 31.35 -3.24
C MET A 1 -23.55 29.89 -3.62
N ASN A 2 -22.62 29.37 -4.40
CA ASN A 2 -22.71 27.98 -4.81
C ASN A 2 -21.99 27.09 -3.80
N VAL A 3 -22.77 26.26 -3.11
CA VAL A 3 -22.20 25.25 -2.21
C VAL A 3 -22.16 23.93 -2.98
N TRP A 4 -20.97 23.36 -3.11
CA TRP A 4 -20.82 22.07 -3.78
C TRP A 4 -21.26 20.95 -2.86
N PRO A 5 -21.83 19.87 -3.39
CA PRO A 5 -22.45 18.82 -2.60
C PRO A 5 -21.42 17.82 -2.06
N PHE A 6 -20.50 18.26 -1.19
CA PHE A 6 -19.47 17.42 -0.60
C PHE A 6 -19.55 17.42 0.91
N GLU A 7 -19.19 16.30 1.48
CA GLU A 7 -19.03 16.15 2.92
C GLU A 7 -17.75 15.34 3.20
N THR A 8 -17.28 15.37 4.42
CA THR A 8 -16.10 14.58 4.81
C THR A 8 -16.47 13.11 4.96
N MET A 9 -15.49 12.24 4.79
CA MET A 9 -15.61 10.83 5.12
C MET A 9 -14.39 10.39 5.92
N LEU A 10 -14.52 9.27 6.62
CA LEU A 10 -13.40 8.72 7.36
C LEU A 10 -12.38 8.12 6.38
N ILE A 11 -11.10 8.40 6.63
CA ILE A 11 -10.04 7.94 5.73
C ILE A 11 -9.75 6.45 5.88
N MET A 12 -9.96 5.89 7.07
CA MET A 12 -9.66 4.49 7.36
C MET A 12 -10.85 3.82 8.05
N THR A 13 -10.98 2.51 7.85
CA THR A 13 -11.92 1.69 8.62
C THR A 13 -11.39 1.47 10.03
N ASP A 14 -12.23 0.95 10.93
CA ASP A 14 -11.82 0.65 12.30
C ASP A 14 -10.66 -0.36 12.33
N SER A 15 -10.71 -1.39 11.48
CA SER A 15 -9.63 -2.38 11.38
C SER A 15 -8.32 -1.74 10.90
N GLU A 16 -8.42 -0.84 9.93
CA GLU A 16 -7.26 -0.12 9.42
C GLU A 16 -6.66 0.80 10.49
N VAL A 17 -7.49 1.48 11.27
CA VAL A 17 -7.00 2.31 12.38
C VAL A 17 -6.23 1.47 13.39
N LEU A 18 -6.78 0.31 13.77
CA LEU A 18 -6.12 -0.58 14.71
C LEU A 18 -4.77 -1.05 14.17
N PHE A 19 -4.75 -1.47 12.90
CA PHE A 19 -3.52 -1.93 12.26
C PHE A 19 -2.49 -0.80 12.12
N PHE A 20 -2.94 0.40 11.76
CA PHE A 20 -2.09 1.59 11.67
C PHE A 20 -1.37 1.85 13.00
N LYS A 21 -2.11 1.79 14.11
CA LYS A 21 -1.51 1.99 15.43
C LYS A 21 -0.48 0.93 15.76
N LYS A 22 -0.74 -0.32 15.38
CA LYS A 22 0.23 -1.40 15.54
C LYS A 22 1.50 -1.14 14.73
N LEU A 23 1.34 -0.69 13.48
CA LEU A 23 2.48 -0.34 12.63
C LEU A 23 3.32 0.77 13.24
N GLN A 24 2.68 1.82 13.76
CA GLN A 24 3.38 2.92 14.42
C GLN A 24 4.18 2.46 15.62
N LEU A 25 3.61 1.57 16.43
CA LEU A 25 4.30 1.03 17.60
C LEU A 25 5.42 0.07 17.20
N ALA A 26 5.22 -0.71 16.16
CA ALA A 26 6.20 -1.68 15.70
C ALA A 26 7.38 -1.02 14.99
N LEU A 27 7.15 0.07 14.29
CA LEU A 27 8.11 0.68 13.37
C LEU A 27 8.16 2.22 13.56
N PRO A 28 8.47 2.68 14.80
CA PRO A 28 8.40 4.11 15.10
C PRO A 28 9.45 4.95 14.37
N GLU A 29 10.50 4.33 13.84
CA GLU A 29 11.55 5.03 13.10
C GLU A 29 11.14 5.41 11.69
N PHE A 30 10.04 4.85 11.17
CA PHE A 30 9.61 5.08 9.79
C PHE A 30 8.32 5.90 9.74
N LEU A 31 8.07 6.50 8.58
CA LEU A 31 6.79 7.16 8.31
C LEU A 31 5.82 6.16 7.69
N ILE A 32 4.55 6.30 8.02
CA ILE A 32 3.49 5.44 7.49
C ILE A 32 2.42 6.34 6.89
N PHE A 33 2.17 6.18 5.59
CA PHE A 33 1.08 6.86 4.92
C PHE A 33 -0.02 5.85 4.59
N SER A 34 -1.27 6.28 4.70
CA SER A 34 -2.41 5.42 4.39
C SER A 34 -3.10 5.86 3.11
N GLN A 35 -3.76 4.91 2.45
CA GLN A 35 -4.59 5.14 1.27
C GLN A 35 -3.80 5.85 0.16
N VAL A 36 -2.69 5.26 -0.23
CA VAL A 36 -1.78 5.85 -1.22
C VAL A 36 -2.09 5.28 -2.60
N GLN A 37 -2.37 6.14 -3.57
CA GLN A 37 -2.54 5.73 -4.95
C GLN A 37 -1.21 5.24 -5.53
N LEU A 38 -1.27 4.18 -6.33
CA LEU A 38 -0.06 3.63 -6.96
C LEU A 38 0.65 4.66 -7.83
N SER A 39 -0.10 5.47 -8.56
CA SER A 39 0.48 6.52 -9.42
C SER A 39 1.26 7.58 -8.66
N ARG A 40 1.18 7.57 -7.33
CA ARG A 40 1.95 8.48 -6.48
C ARG A 40 3.33 7.92 -6.15
N ILE A 41 3.50 6.62 -6.23
CA ILE A 41 4.73 5.94 -5.80
C ILE A 41 5.42 5.14 -6.90
N ILE A 42 4.76 4.92 -8.04
CA ILE A 42 5.37 4.29 -9.22
C ILE A 42 4.93 5.04 -10.47
N GLU A 43 5.77 4.98 -11.50
CA GLU A 43 5.46 5.55 -12.81
C GLU A 43 6.00 4.62 -13.90
N PRO A 44 5.45 4.70 -15.12
CA PRO A 44 6.02 3.91 -16.22
C PRO A 44 7.50 4.28 -16.43
N SER A 45 8.34 3.27 -16.57
CA SER A 45 9.76 3.46 -16.83
C SER A 45 10.01 3.77 -18.31
N ASP A 46 11.25 4.11 -18.64
CA ASP A 46 11.66 4.37 -20.03
C ASP A 46 11.45 3.14 -20.92
N GLU A 47 11.43 1.93 -20.36
CA GLU A 47 11.15 0.70 -21.09
C GLU A 47 9.74 0.68 -21.68
N ALA A 48 8.80 1.46 -21.12
CA ALA A 48 7.45 1.57 -21.66
C ALA A 48 7.42 2.25 -23.04
N GLY A 49 8.42 3.09 -23.34
CA GLY A 49 8.52 3.77 -24.63
C GLY A 49 7.27 4.60 -24.94
N GLN A 50 6.64 4.29 -26.08
CA GLN A 50 5.44 4.98 -26.52
C GLN A 50 4.17 4.54 -25.77
N ASP A 51 4.25 3.46 -24.99
CA ASP A 51 3.12 2.88 -24.27
C ASP A 51 2.95 3.44 -22.84
N ARG A 52 3.58 4.56 -22.53
CA ARG A 52 3.54 5.13 -21.17
C ARG A 52 2.12 5.36 -20.68
N ARG A 53 1.24 5.90 -21.54
CA ARG A 53 -0.15 6.15 -21.14
C ARG A 53 -0.90 4.86 -20.85
N PHE A 54 -0.68 3.82 -21.64
CA PHE A 54 -1.28 2.52 -21.39
C PHE A 54 -0.89 1.97 -20.01
N TRP A 55 0.40 2.01 -19.69
CA TRP A 55 0.88 1.52 -18.40
C TRP A 55 0.40 2.37 -17.23
N PHE A 56 0.40 3.70 -17.39
CA PHE A 56 -0.14 4.59 -16.38
C PHE A 56 -1.62 4.27 -16.10
N ASN A 57 -2.42 4.07 -17.13
CA ASN A 57 -3.84 3.78 -16.98
C ASN A 57 -4.11 2.45 -16.26
N ARG A 58 -3.17 1.52 -16.29
CA ARG A 58 -3.33 0.25 -15.58
C ARG A 58 -3.27 0.41 -14.06
N VAL A 59 -2.63 1.43 -13.56
CA VAL A 59 -2.40 1.59 -12.12
C VAL A 59 -2.99 2.85 -11.50
N CYS A 60 -3.37 3.84 -12.31
CA CYS A 60 -3.72 5.17 -11.80
C CYS A 60 -4.95 5.19 -10.88
N ARG A 61 -5.81 4.17 -10.94
CA ARG A 61 -7.00 4.07 -10.09
C ARG A 61 -6.83 3.10 -8.93
N GLN A 62 -5.66 2.51 -8.79
CA GLN A 62 -5.39 1.56 -7.72
C GLN A 62 -4.66 2.25 -6.57
N SER A 63 -4.89 1.76 -5.37
CA SER A 63 -4.24 2.27 -4.16
C SER A 63 -3.82 1.11 -3.27
N VAL A 64 -2.94 1.40 -2.32
CA VAL A 64 -2.57 0.48 -1.25
C VAL A 64 -2.99 1.06 0.09
N ASP A 65 -3.29 0.19 1.05
CA ASP A 65 -3.77 0.63 2.36
C ASP A 65 -2.71 1.42 3.12
N PHE A 66 -1.46 0.98 3.08
CA PHE A 66 -0.36 1.64 3.78
C PHE A 66 0.92 1.55 2.96
N VAL A 67 1.75 2.57 3.07
CA VAL A 67 3.14 2.50 2.60
C VAL A 67 4.06 2.93 3.73
N LEU A 68 5.17 2.22 3.87
CA LEU A 68 6.23 2.55 4.81
C LEU A 68 7.29 3.35 4.08
N ILE A 69 7.60 4.52 4.61
CA ILE A 69 8.53 5.47 4.00
C ILE A 69 9.77 5.57 4.87
N ASP A 70 10.92 5.59 4.25
CA ASP A 70 12.20 5.74 4.93
C ASP A 70 12.35 7.11 5.60
N THR A 71 13.34 7.23 6.45
CA THR A 71 13.64 8.45 7.20
C THR A 71 13.97 9.66 6.32
N ASP A 72 14.26 9.44 5.04
CA ASP A 72 14.43 10.52 4.06
C ASP A 72 13.11 11.20 3.67
N CYS A 73 11.97 10.67 4.13
CA CYS A 73 10.62 11.16 3.81
C CYS A 73 10.23 11.02 2.34
N GLN A 74 10.94 10.23 1.57
CA GLN A 74 10.73 10.12 0.11
C GLN A 74 10.75 8.68 -0.40
N THR A 75 11.59 7.81 0.15
CA THR A 75 11.78 6.46 -0.38
C THR A 75 10.74 5.51 0.17
N VAL A 76 9.99 4.87 -0.73
CA VAL A 76 9.04 3.83 -0.35
C VAL A 76 9.79 2.52 -0.11
N LEU A 77 9.63 1.96 1.08
CA LEU A 77 10.30 0.72 1.48
C LEU A 77 9.44 -0.51 1.26
N VAL A 78 8.16 -0.43 1.61
CA VAL A 78 7.24 -1.55 1.47
C VAL A 78 5.81 -1.03 1.40
N ALA A 79 4.98 -1.70 0.58
CA ALA A 79 3.55 -1.48 0.53
C ALA A 79 2.86 -2.56 1.37
N ILE A 80 1.84 -2.19 2.12
CA ILE A 80 1.14 -3.10 3.02
C ILE A 80 -0.35 -3.01 2.78
N GLU A 81 -0.99 -4.17 2.64
CA GLU A 81 -2.43 -4.31 2.50
C GLU A 81 -3.01 -5.05 3.69
N LEU A 82 -4.15 -4.60 4.17
CA LEU A 82 -4.91 -5.26 5.21
C LEU A 82 -6.18 -5.83 4.59
N ASP A 83 -6.22 -7.14 4.39
CA ASP A 83 -7.33 -7.80 3.70
C ASP A 83 -8.44 -8.16 4.68
N ASP A 84 -9.68 -8.05 4.19
CA ASP A 84 -10.87 -8.51 4.87
C ASP A 84 -11.34 -9.81 4.23
N TRP A 85 -11.71 -10.80 5.06
CA TRP A 85 -12.14 -12.12 4.59
C TRP A 85 -13.42 -12.14 3.77
N THR A 86 -14.21 -11.07 3.82
CA THR A 86 -15.53 -11.05 3.23
C THR A 86 -15.57 -10.96 1.71
N TYR A 87 -14.43 -10.73 1.04
CA TYR A 87 -14.39 -10.53 -0.40
C TYR A 87 -13.24 -11.28 -1.05
N ASP A 88 -13.47 -12.56 -1.35
CA ASP A 88 -12.52 -13.36 -2.12
C ASP A 88 -13.09 -13.63 -3.51
N SER A 89 -13.38 -12.57 -4.27
CA SER A 89 -13.87 -12.70 -5.64
C SER A 89 -12.69 -12.84 -6.61
N GLN A 90 -12.95 -13.49 -7.76
CA GLN A 90 -11.95 -13.61 -8.82
C GLN A 90 -11.49 -12.23 -9.33
N ASP A 91 -12.39 -11.26 -9.38
CA ASP A 91 -12.06 -9.91 -9.81
C ASP A 91 -11.07 -9.26 -8.85
N ARG A 92 -11.26 -9.44 -7.55
CA ARG A 92 -10.34 -8.93 -6.54
C ARG A 92 -8.97 -9.58 -6.66
N GLN A 93 -8.92 -10.90 -6.88
CA GLN A 93 -7.67 -11.62 -7.07
C GLN A 93 -6.91 -11.12 -8.29
N ARG A 94 -7.61 -10.80 -9.39
CA ARG A 94 -6.99 -10.22 -10.58
C ARG A 94 -6.44 -8.82 -10.31
N GLN A 95 -7.20 -7.99 -9.59
CA GLN A 95 -6.74 -6.65 -9.22
C GLN A 95 -5.51 -6.71 -8.31
N ASP A 96 -5.53 -7.62 -7.35
CA ASP A 96 -4.39 -7.83 -6.45
C ASP A 96 -3.16 -8.30 -7.21
N ALA A 97 -3.33 -9.23 -8.16
CA ALA A 97 -2.21 -9.73 -8.98
C ALA A 97 -1.59 -8.61 -9.82
N LYS A 98 -2.41 -7.72 -10.39
CA LYS A 98 -1.92 -6.57 -11.16
C LYS A 98 -1.15 -5.61 -10.27
N LYS A 99 -1.69 -5.33 -9.09
CA LYS A 99 -1.06 -4.44 -8.11
C LYS A 99 0.29 -4.98 -7.67
N ASP A 100 0.34 -6.29 -7.34
CA ASP A 100 1.57 -6.94 -6.93
C ASP A 100 2.63 -6.86 -8.02
N LYS A 101 2.24 -7.14 -9.26
CA LYS A 101 3.17 -7.11 -10.38
C LYS A 101 3.69 -5.70 -10.67
N ALA A 102 2.82 -4.71 -10.60
CA ALA A 102 3.21 -3.32 -10.80
C ALA A 102 4.24 -2.88 -9.75
N LEU A 103 3.94 -3.14 -8.47
CA LEU A 103 4.82 -2.74 -7.39
C LEU A 103 6.15 -3.51 -7.41
N SER A 104 6.11 -4.82 -7.63
CA SER A 104 7.33 -5.63 -7.67
C SER A 104 8.21 -5.23 -8.86
N SER A 105 7.62 -4.86 -10.00
CA SER A 105 8.36 -4.36 -11.16
C SER A 105 9.13 -3.08 -10.85
N ALA A 106 8.63 -2.28 -9.91
CA ALA A 106 9.29 -1.06 -9.46
C ALA A 106 10.22 -1.29 -8.27
N GLY A 107 10.40 -2.53 -7.82
CA GLY A 107 11.25 -2.87 -6.71
C GLY A 107 10.63 -2.62 -5.33
N ILE A 108 9.30 -2.46 -5.27
CA ILE A 108 8.60 -2.26 -4.02
C ILE A 108 7.94 -3.57 -3.60
N PRO A 109 8.37 -4.19 -2.49
CA PRO A 109 7.70 -5.39 -1.99
C PRO A 109 6.33 -5.05 -1.44
N ILE A 110 5.40 -6.00 -1.55
CA ILE A 110 4.07 -5.85 -0.96
C ILE A 110 3.86 -6.96 0.06
N MET A 111 3.32 -6.58 1.23
CA MET A 111 2.95 -7.52 2.30
C MET A 111 1.46 -7.46 2.51
N ARG A 112 0.83 -8.62 2.76
CA ARG A 112 -0.59 -8.70 3.03
C ARG A 112 -0.83 -9.34 4.39
N PHE A 113 -1.75 -8.72 5.14
CA PHE A 113 -2.18 -9.21 6.44
C PHE A 113 -3.71 -9.30 6.45
N HIS A 114 -4.24 -10.20 7.25
CA HIS A 114 -5.68 -10.33 7.42
C HIS A 114 -6.16 -9.57 8.66
N ALA A 115 -7.26 -8.85 8.51
CA ALA A 115 -7.82 -8.04 9.59
C ALA A 115 -8.16 -8.88 10.83
N GLU A 116 -8.55 -10.14 10.62
CA GLU A 116 -8.91 -11.04 11.72
C GLU A 116 -7.73 -11.80 12.30
N LYS A 117 -6.55 -11.70 11.68
CA LYS A 117 -5.33 -12.41 12.12
C LYS A 117 -4.14 -11.47 12.15
N MET A 118 -4.33 -10.30 12.71
CA MET A 118 -3.24 -9.33 12.83
C MET A 118 -2.15 -9.89 13.74
N PRO A 119 -0.87 -9.83 13.31
CA PRO A 119 0.23 -10.24 14.15
C PRO A 119 0.39 -9.30 15.35
N GLY A 120 1.06 -9.75 16.39
CA GLY A 120 1.47 -8.88 17.48
C GLY A 120 2.52 -7.88 17.02
N ILE A 121 2.74 -6.84 17.83
CA ILE A 121 3.65 -5.74 17.48
C ILE A 121 5.06 -6.24 17.22
N ASP A 122 5.59 -7.14 18.08
CA ASP A 122 6.95 -7.63 17.93
C ASP A 122 7.14 -8.45 16.65
N MET A 123 6.19 -9.32 16.34
CA MET A 123 6.24 -10.14 15.13
C MET A 123 6.08 -9.26 13.88
N LEU A 124 5.20 -8.28 13.93
CA LEU A 124 5.01 -7.33 12.85
C LEU A 124 6.30 -6.59 12.53
N ARG A 125 7.03 -6.14 13.55
CA ARG A 125 8.32 -5.50 13.37
C ARG A 125 9.34 -6.44 12.71
N VAL A 126 9.46 -7.65 13.23
CA VAL A 126 10.40 -8.64 12.69
C VAL A 126 10.10 -8.92 11.21
N ASP A 127 8.85 -9.17 10.88
CA ASP A 127 8.44 -9.53 9.53
C ASP A 127 8.68 -8.39 8.54
N VAL A 128 8.32 -7.17 8.92
CA VAL A 128 8.48 -6.01 8.03
C VAL A 128 9.96 -5.68 7.83
N LEU A 129 10.75 -5.67 8.89
CA LEU A 129 12.19 -5.40 8.77
C LEU A 129 12.91 -6.46 7.93
N GLU A 130 12.49 -7.72 8.03
CA GLU A 130 13.05 -8.79 7.20
C GLU A 130 12.79 -8.54 5.72
N VAL A 131 11.58 -8.14 5.36
CA VAL A 131 11.23 -7.81 3.97
C VAL A 131 12.06 -6.63 3.48
N ILE A 132 12.16 -5.57 4.28
CA ILE A 132 12.95 -4.39 3.92
C ILE A 132 14.41 -4.79 3.67
N ARG A 133 14.98 -5.63 4.52
CA ARG A 133 16.38 -6.08 4.39
C ARG A 133 16.59 -6.87 3.11
N GLN A 134 15.65 -7.74 2.73
CA GLN A 134 15.75 -8.55 1.52
C GLN A 134 15.69 -7.73 0.24
N PHE A 135 14.96 -6.62 0.25
CA PHE A 135 14.72 -5.80 -0.93
C PHE A 135 15.47 -4.46 -0.94
N GLY A 136 16.16 -4.18 0.15
CA GLY A 136 16.91 -2.93 0.30
C GLY A 136 18.37 -2.99 -0.25
#